data_15c9ccdb0f5881c65cc50eb29444d625
#
_entry.id   15c9ccdb0f5881c65cc50eb29444d625
#
_cell.length_a   1.000
_cell.length_b   1.000
_cell.length_c   1.000
_cell.angle_alpha   90.00
_cell.angle_beta   90.00
_cell.angle_gamma   90.00
#
_symmetry.space_group_name_H-M   'P 1'
#
loop_
_entity.id
_entity.type
_entity.pdbx_description
1 polymer ?
#
loop_
_entity_poly.entity_id
_entity_poly.type
_entity_poly.pdbx_seq_one_letter_code
_entity_poly.pdbx_strand_id
1 'polypeptide(L)'
;MNKSEKFFDRVSTKSKPEPNKTASKIIESSIEFLEKDKYVLDFGCGSGAITNKIAKEVKAIEAIDISSGMLGFAQKQAEENAITNIKYRQVSIFDEDLKNETFDVILAFNVLHYIEDMPNHVERINSLLKPNGIFISSTACMKEKRSLVRYLVSFLSKLGIVPKMNSYGKVELETLIENGNFEVIKSEKISKLPEYFIVMKKK
;
A
#
# COMPACT_ATOMS: atom_id res chain seq x y z
N MET A 1 6.66 18.71 7.86
CA MET A 1 5.58 17.72 8.12
C MET A 1 4.36 18.12 7.31
N ASN A 2 3.95 17.29 6.35
CA ASN A 2 2.81 17.60 5.51
C ASN A 2 1.46 17.28 6.22
N LYS A 3 0.32 17.67 5.61
CA LYS A 3 -1.01 17.46 6.23
C LYS A 3 -1.37 15.98 6.39
N SER A 4 -0.95 15.14 5.46
CA SER A 4 -1.22 13.68 5.50
C SER A 4 -0.43 13.02 6.64
N GLU A 5 0.85 13.34 6.79
CA GLU A 5 1.70 12.87 7.89
C GLU A 5 1.06 13.17 9.25
N LYS A 6 0.69 14.45 9.51
CA LYS A 6 0.00 14.85 10.77
C LYS A 6 -1.29 14.07 11.03
N PHE A 7 -2.05 13.80 9.97
CA PHE A 7 -3.28 13.04 10.09
C PHE A 7 -3.00 11.59 10.51
N PHE A 8 -2.06 10.93 9.82
CA PHE A 8 -1.74 9.52 10.10
C PHE A 8 -1.05 9.34 11.45
N ASP A 9 -0.19 10.27 11.88
CA ASP A 9 0.38 10.28 13.23
C ASP A 9 -0.72 10.34 14.31
N ARG A 10 -1.73 11.17 14.11
CA ARG A 10 -2.88 11.23 15.03
C ARG A 10 -3.73 9.95 15.02
N VAL A 11 -3.90 9.34 13.85
CA VAL A 11 -4.70 8.11 13.72
C VAL A 11 -3.97 6.89 14.26
N SER A 12 -2.63 6.90 14.27
CA SER A 12 -1.81 5.78 14.76
C SER A 12 -2.15 5.38 16.20
N THR A 13 -2.56 6.33 17.05
CA THR A 13 -2.98 6.07 18.44
C THR A 13 -4.21 5.17 18.57
N LYS A 14 -4.98 5.00 17.46
CA LYS A 14 -6.17 4.15 17.37
C LYS A 14 -5.93 2.87 16.57
N SER A 15 -4.68 2.64 16.16
CA SER A 15 -4.30 1.45 15.40
C SER A 15 -4.52 0.18 16.22
N LYS A 16 -4.87 -0.89 15.52
CA LYS A 16 -5.06 -2.21 16.12
C LYS A 16 -4.02 -3.17 15.57
N PRO A 17 -3.49 -4.09 16.38
CA PRO A 17 -2.48 -5.06 15.92
C PRO A 17 -3.09 -6.10 14.96
N GLU A 18 -4.35 -6.46 15.17
CA GLU A 18 -4.99 -7.49 14.35
C GLU A 18 -5.61 -6.91 13.08
N PRO A 19 -5.42 -7.58 11.93
CA PRO A 19 -6.02 -7.19 10.67
C PRO A 19 -7.55 -7.33 10.74
N ASN A 20 -8.26 -6.38 10.14
CA ASN A 20 -9.69 -6.49 9.92
C ASN A 20 -9.99 -7.51 8.79
N LYS A 21 -11.29 -7.82 8.56
CA LYS A 21 -11.72 -8.79 7.54
C LYS A 21 -11.18 -8.52 6.14
N THR A 22 -11.09 -7.25 5.73
CA THR A 22 -10.55 -6.89 4.41
C THR A 22 -9.04 -7.09 4.37
N ALA A 23 -8.32 -6.67 5.42
CA ALA A 23 -6.88 -6.89 5.53
C ALA A 23 -6.54 -8.39 5.56
N SER A 24 -7.34 -9.23 6.25
CA SER A 24 -7.16 -10.69 6.23
C SER A 24 -7.31 -11.25 4.81
N LYS A 25 -8.29 -10.77 4.05
CA LYS A 25 -8.46 -11.20 2.65
C LYS A 25 -7.32 -10.72 1.75
N ILE A 26 -6.79 -9.50 1.96
CA ILE A 26 -5.60 -9.01 1.26
C ILE A 26 -4.40 -9.93 1.55
N ILE A 27 -4.19 -10.32 2.80
CA ILE A 27 -3.11 -11.23 3.20
C ILE A 27 -3.27 -12.56 2.46
N GLU A 28 -4.45 -13.20 2.52
CA GLU A 28 -4.73 -14.47 1.84
C GLU A 28 -4.47 -14.38 0.34
N SER A 29 -4.99 -13.33 -0.33
CA SER A 29 -4.80 -13.15 -1.78
C SER A 29 -3.36 -12.80 -2.17
N SER A 30 -2.55 -12.26 -1.24
CA SER A 30 -1.16 -11.90 -1.51
C SER A 30 -0.20 -13.08 -1.41
N ILE A 31 -0.48 -14.04 -0.52
CA ILE A 31 0.43 -15.17 -0.21
C ILE A 31 0.81 -15.97 -1.46
N GLU A 32 -0.10 -16.13 -2.43
CA GLU A 32 0.18 -16.86 -3.66
C GLU A 32 1.27 -16.23 -4.55
N PHE A 33 1.62 -14.95 -4.28
CA PHE A 33 2.67 -14.20 -5.00
C PHE A 33 3.92 -13.96 -4.15
N LEU A 34 3.95 -14.49 -2.93
CA LEU A 34 5.05 -14.34 -1.97
C LEU A 34 5.77 -15.67 -1.81
N GLU A 35 7.10 -15.62 -1.83
CA GLU A 35 7.97 -16.78 -1.68
C GLU A 35 9.11 -16.47 -0.70
N LYS A 36 9.65 -17.50 -0.05
CA LYS A 36 10.66 -17.38 1.02
C LYS A 36 11.99 -16.75 0.61
N ASP A 37 12.29 -16.67 -0.66
CA ASP A 37 13.49 -16.05 -1.21
C ASP A 37 13.29 -14.60 -1.65
N LYS A 38 12.06 -14.11 -1.67
CA LYS A 38 11.70 -12.78 -2.18
C LYS A 38 12.05 -11.65 -1.22
N TYR A 39 12.55 -10.55 -1.81
CA TYR A 39 12.72 -9.27 -1.12
C TYR A 39 11.58 -8.32 -1.50
N VAL A 40 10.88 -7.81 -0.51
CA VAL A 40 9.61 -7.09 -0.68
C VAL A 40 9.75 -5.64 -0.21
N LEU A 41 9.17 -4.69 -0.96
CA LEU A 41 8.91 -3.33 -0.49
C LEU A 41 7.42 -3.21 -0.14
N ASP A 42 7.11 -2.77 1.07
CA ASP A 42 5.74 -2.39 1.47
C ASP A 42 5.64 -0.87 1.52
N PHE A 43 5.03 -0.30 0.48
CA PHE A 43 4.86 1.14 0.30
C PHE A 43 3.59 1.64 0.96
N GLY A 44 3.75 2.49 1.97
CA GLY A 44 2.66 2.97 2.81
C GLY A 44 2.18 1.88 3.77
N CYS A 45 3.11 1.22 4.47
CA CYS A 45 2.83 0.06 5.33
C CYS A 45 1.94 0.39 6.54
N GLY A 46 1.75 1.67 6.87
CA GLY A 46 0.94 2.12 7.97
C GLY A 46 1.32 1.46 9.30
N SER A 47 0.33 0.97 10.03
CA SER A 47 0.51 0.31 11.33
C SER A 47 1.09 -1.12 11.26
N GLY A 48 1.49 -1.60 10.09
CA GLY A 48 2.10 -2.91 9.91
C GLY A 48 1.13 -4.10 10.03
N ALA A 49 -0.18 -3.88 10.09
CA ALA A 49 -1.16 -4.94 10.30
C ALA A 49 -1.13 -6.04 9.23
N ILE A 50 -0.78 -5.70 7.98
CA ILE A 50 -0.57 -6.66 6.89
C ILE A 50 0.89 -7.07 6.84
N THR A 51 1.83 -6.12 6.83
CA THR A 51 3.28 -6.31 6.76
C THR A 51 3.77 -7.38 7.74
N ASN A 52 3.39 -7.24 9.02
CA ASN A 52 3.83 -8.16 10.08
C ASN A 52 3.29 -9.60 9.89
N LYS A 53 2.11 -9.74 9.29
CA LYS A 53 1.52 -11.07 9.03
C LYS A 53 2.15 -11.78 7.84
N ILE A 54 2.58 -11.03 6.80
CA ILE A 54 3.20 -11.62 5.61
C ILE A 54 4.72 -11.80 5.74
N ALA A 55 5.36 -11.22 6.76
CA ALA A 55 6.80 -11.28 6.96
C ALA A 55 7.34 -12.72 6.96
N LYS A 56 6.60 -13.65 7.55
CA LYS A 56 6.96 -15.08 7.58
C LYS A 56 6.93 -15.76 6.21
N GLU A 57 6.34 -15.15 5.18
CA GLU A 57 6.21 -15.73 3.83
C GLU A 57 7.32 -15.30 2.87
N VAL A 58 8.21 -14.39 3.31
CA VAL A 58 9.24 -13.80 2.45
C VAL A 58 10.61 -13.77 3.13
N LYS A 59 11.66 -13.51 2.36
CA LYS A 59 13.03 -13.38 2.85
C LYS A 59 13.18 -12.17 3.77
N ALA A 60 12.77 -11.01 3.29
CA ALA A 60 12.83 -9.76 4.02
C ALA A 60 11.85 -8.73 3.44
N ILE A 61 11.44 -7.78 4.27
CA ILE A 61 10.59 -6.65 3.89
C ILE A 61 11.30 -5.34 4.22
N GLU A 62 11.34 -4.43 3.28
CA GLU A 62 11.55 -3.01 3.55
C GLU A 62 10.17 -2.34 3.59
N ALA A 63 9.78 -1.83 4.76
CA ALA A 63 8.47 -1.25 5.00
C ALA A 63 8.62 0.26 5.17
N ILE A 64 8.00 1.04 4.29
CA ILE A 64 8.12 2.50 4.28
C ILE A 64 6.78 3.17 4.51
N ASP A 65 6.79 4.23 5.31
CA ASP A 65 5.64 5.12 5.51
C ASP A 65 6.14 6.53 5.82
N ILE A 66 5.30 7.54 5.60
CA ILE A 66 5.62 8.94 5.94
C ILE A 66 5.32 9.26 7.40
N SER A 67 4.52 8.46 8.08
CA SER A 67 4.08 8.66 9.47
C SER A 67 4.99 7.93 10.45
N SER A 68 5.70 8.68 11.27
CA SER A 68 6.53 8.13 12.35
C SER A 68 5.68 7.41 13.40
N GLY A 69 4.48 7.93 13.69
CA GLY A 69 3.56 7.31 14.64
C GLY A 69 3.06 5.96 14.17
N MET A 70 2.77 5.80 12.86
CA MET A 70 2.40 4.50 12.29
C MET A 70 3.54 3.50 12.35
N LEU A 71 4.74 3.91 11.94
CA LEU A 71 5.94 3.07 11.95
C LEU A 71 6.32 2.64 13.38
N GLY A 72 6.25 3.54 14.36
CA GLY A 72 6.52 3.21 15.75
C GLY A 72 5.55 2.15 16.29
N PHE A 73 4.26 2.21 15.92
CA PHE A 73 3.29 1.17 16.25
C PHE A 73 3.62 -0.15 15.55
N ALA A 74 3.91 -0.12 14.24
CA ALA A 74 4.24 -1.30 13.45
C ALA A 74 5.48 -2.03 13.97
N GLN A 75 6.54 -1.29 14.28
CA GLN A 75 7.80 -1.81 14.82
C GLN A 75 7.59 -2.45 16.19
N LYS A 76 6.86 -1.78 17.10
CA LYS A 76 6.53 -2.35 18.41
C LYS A 76 5.80 -3.68 18.28
N GLN A 77 4.83 -3.78 17.36
CA GLN A 77 4.10 -5.02 17.10
C GLN A 77 5.01 -6.12 16.52
N ALA A 78 5.96 -5.76 15.66
CA ALA A 78 6.95 -6.70 15.13
C ALA A 78 7.85 -7.26 16.24
N GLU A 79 8.35 -6.40 17.12
CA GLU A 79 9.17 -6.77 18.28
C GLU A 79 8.42 -7.71 19.25
N GLU A 80 7.16 -7.35 19.61
CA GLU A 80 6.30 -8.17 20.48
C GLU A 80 6.02 -9.57 19.90
N ASN A 81 6.05 -9.73 18.57
CA ASN A 81 5.84 -10.99 17.87
C ASN A 81 7.13 -11.65 17.38
N ALA A 82 8.30 -11.18 17.81
CA ALA A 82 9.63 -11.69 17.44
C ALA A 82 9.87 -11.74 15.91
N ILE A 83 9.32 -10.76 15.15
CA ILE A 83 9.52 -10.64 13.70
C ILE A 83 10.80 -9.85 13.47
N THR A 84 11.79 -10.44 12.80
CA THR A 84 13.15 -9.88 12.67
C THR A 84 13.54 -9.52 11.24
N ASN A 85 12.71 -9.86 10.25
CA ASN A 85 13.02 -9.70 8.84
C ASN A 85 12.31 -8.50 8.19
N ILE A 86 11.90 -7.51 8.99
CA ILE A 86 11.32 -6.25 8.50
C ILE A 86 12.23 -5.08 8.89
N LYS A 87 12.57 -4.24 7.90
CA LYS A 87 13.24 -2.95 8.11
C LYS A 87 12.22 -1.83 7.90
N TYR A 88 11.89 -1.11 8.96
CA TYR A 88 10.99 0.04 8.90
C TYR A 88 11.77 1.34 8.64
N ARG A 89 11.27 2.17 7.72
CA ARG A 89 11.90 3.46 7.38
C ARG A 89 10.84 4.56 7.18
N GLN A 90 11.08 5.73 7.79
CA GLN A 90 10.25 6.91 7.56
C GLN A 90 10.77 7.68 6.35
N VAL A 91 10.39 7.22 5.17
CA VAL A 91 10.79 7.81 3.89
C VAL A 91 9.66 7.77 2.88
N SER A 92 9.76 8.56 1.83
CA SER A 92 8.90 8.44 0.66
C SER A 92 9.43 7.36 -0.30
N ILE A 93 8.61 6.95 -1.28
CA ILE A 93 9.06 6.02 -2.31
C ILE A 93 10.17 6.60 -3.23
N PHE A 94 10.34 7.94 -3.19
CA PHE A 94 11.38 8.65 -3.95
C PHE A 94 12.69 8.81 -3.20
N ASP A 95 12.83 8.18 -2.03
CA ASP A 95 14.10 8.18 -1.29
C ASP A 95 15.22 7.59 -2.14
N GLU A 96 16.38 8.25 -2.16
CA GLU A 96 17.51 7.89 -3.00
C GLU A 96 18.21 6.58 -2.60
N ASP A 97 18.01 6.15 -1.35
CA ASP A 97 18.53 4.86 -0.87
C ASP A 97 17.73 3.66 -1.37
N LEU A 98 16.50 3.86 -1.83
CA LEU A 98 15.75 2.84 -2.55
C LEU A 98 16.34 2.68 -3.95
N LYS A 99 17.09 1.63 -4.19
CA LYS A 99 17.77 1.42 -5.46
C LYS A 99 16.86 0.72 -6.48
N ASN A 100 17.07 1.05 -7.76
CA ASN A 100 16.35 0.42 -8.86
C ASN A 100 16.60 -1.10 -8.88
N GLU A 101 15.64 -1.83 -9.43
CA GLU A 101 15.72 -3.29 -9.63
C GLU A 101 16.13 -4.08 -8.38
N THR A 102 15.65 -3.63 -7.22
CA THR A 102 15.98 -4.23 -5.91
C THR A 102 14.94 -5.21 -5.43
N PHE A 103 13.66 -4.93 -5.68
CA PHE A 103 12.55 -5.67 -5.08
C PHE A 103 11.95 -6.68 -6.06
N ASP A 104 11.66 -7.89 -5.55
CA ASP A 104 10.95 -8.92 -6.30
C ASP A 104 9.45 -8.62 -6.32
N VAL A 105 8.93 -8.07 -5.20
CA VAL A 105 7.53 -7.69 -5.03
C VAL A 105 7.44 -6.30 -4.40
N ILE A 106 6.52 -5.48 -4.88
CA ILE A 106 6.13 -4.22 -4.23
C ILE A 106 4.66 -4.30 -3.87
N LEU A 107 4.34 -3.94 -2.63
CA LEU A 107 2.99 -3.87 -2.08
C LEU A 107 2.57 -2.42 -1.90
N ALA A 108 1.29 -2.11 -2.18
CA ALA A 108 0.70 -0.80 -1.94
C ALA A 108 -0.76 -0.95 -1.51
N PHE A 109 -0.99 -1.19 -0.22
CA PHE A 109 -2.32 -1.45 0.32
C PHE A 109 -2.95 -0.20 0.93
N ASN A 110 -4.07 0.24 0.38
CA ASN A 110 -4.81 1.41 0.84
C ASN A 110 -4.00 2.72 0.87
N VAL A 111 -3.01 2.86 0.00
CA VAL A 111 -2.17 4.06 -0.12
C VAL A 111 -2.39 4.80 -1.43
N LEU A 112 -2.67 4.13 -2.56
CA LEU A 112 -2.69 4.74 -3.89
C LEU A 112 -3.72 5.89 -4.03
N HIS A 113 -4.83 5.83 -3.32
CA HIS A 113 -5.83 6.89 -3.36
C HIS A 113 -5.40 8.19 -2.63
N TYR A 114 -4.28 8.19 -1.90
CA TYR A 114 -3.68 9.41 -1.31
C TYR A 114 -2.61 10.04 -2.21
N ILE A 115 -2.23 9.38 -3.31
CA ILE A 115 -1.16 9.82 -4.21
C ILE A 115 -1.70 10.86 -5.18
N GLU A 116 -1.08 12.05 -5.24
CA GLU A 116 -1.49 13.14 -6.15
C GLU A 116 -0.97 12.91 -7.57
N ASP A 117 0.29 12.52 -7.71
CA ASP A 117 0.94 12.25 -9.01
C ASP A 117 1.11 10.73 -9.19
N MET A 118 0.04 10.06 -9.61
CA MET A 118 0.03 8.61 -9.80
C MET A 118 0.99 8.16 -10.91
N PRO A 119 1.07 8.82 -12.10
CA PRO A 119 2.00 8.39 -13.15
C PRO A 119 3.46 8.33 -12.68
N ASN A 120 3.95 9.36 -12.01
CA ASN A 120 5.32 9.41 -11.49
C ASN A 120 5.57 8.32 -10.42
N HIS A 121 4.58 8.04 -9.56
CA HIS A 121 4.68 6.96 -8.58
C HIS A 121 4.70 5.58 -9.24
N VAL A 122 3.88 5.35 -10.28
CA VAL A 122 3.86 4.08 -11.01
C VAL A 122 5.17 3.86 -11.75
N GLU A 123 5.75 4.89 -12.37
CA GLU A 123 7.08 4.83 -12.99
C GLU A 123 8.16 4.48 -11.94
N ARG A 124 8.09 5.12 -10.77
CA ARG A 124 9.01 4.83 -9.66
C ARG A 124 8.87 3.39 -9.15
N ILE A 125 7.65 2.90 -8.96
CA ILE A 125 7.37 1.50 -8.59
C ILE A 125 7.98 0.56 -9.63
N ASN A 126 7.78 0.84 -10.93
CA ASN A 126 8.37 0.04 -12.00
C ASN A 126 9.90 0.04 -11.93
N SER A 127 10.54 1.20 -11.72
CA SER A 127 12.00 1.29 -11.64
C SER A 127 12.60 0.52 -10.46
N LEU A 128 11.90 0.45 -9.33
CA LEU A 128 12.33 -0.26 -8.12
C LEU A 128 12.20 -1.79 -8.25
N LEU A 129 11.25 -2.26 -9.05
CA LEU A 129 11.05 -3.68 -9.31
C LEU A 129 12.14 -4.26 -10.20
N LYS A 130 12.59 -5.46 -9.85
CA LYS A 130 13.39 -6.30 -10.75
C LYS A 130 12.64 -6.63 -12.04
N PRO A 131 13.33 -7.05 -13.12
CA PRO A 131 12.66 -7.60 -14.30
C PRO A 131 11.70 -8.74 -13.92
N ASN A 132 10.49 -8.74 -14.49
CA ASN A 132 9.40 -9.66 -14.13
C ASN A 132 8.89 -9.55 -12.68
N GLY A 133 9.26 -8.52 -11.93
CA GLY A 133 8.77 -8.28 -10.58
C GLY A 133 7.27 -8.03 -10.53
N ILE A 134 6.69 -8.24 -9.36
CA ILE A 134 5.24 -8.18 -9.13
C ILE A 134 4.88 -6.93 -8.33
N PHE A 135 3.87 -6.21 -8.80
CA PHE A 135 3.25 -5.11 -8.06
C PHE A 135 1.86 -5.54 -7.60
N ILE A 136 1.60 -5.47 -6.29
CA ILE A 136 0.31 -5.83 -5.70
C ILE A 136 -0.29 -4.60 -5.02
N SER A 137 -1.52 -4.27 -5.35
CA SER A 137 -2.22 -3.16 -4.72
C SER A 137 -3.62 -3.55 -4.24
N SER A 138 -4.09 -2.87 -3.20
CA SER A 138 -5.50 -2.84 -2.82
C SER A 138 -5.94 -1.40 -2.70
N THR A 139 -6.99 -1.03 -3.44
CA THR A 139 -7.40 0.37 -3.55
C THR A 139 -8.91 0.52 -3.60
N ALA A 140 -9.44 1.49 -2.84
CA ALA A 140 -10.84 1.86 -2.89
C ALA A 140 -11.14 2.66 -4.18
N CYS A 141 -11.91 2.06 -5.09
CA CYS A 141 -12.31 2.65 -6.37
C CYS A 141 -13.68 3.33 -6.25
N MET A 142 -13.72 4.46 -5.55
CA MET A 142 -14.97 5.14 -5.15
C MET A 142 -15.76 5.78 -6.30
N LYS A 143 -15.23 5.85 -7.53
CA LYS A 143 -15.99 6.31 -8.71
C LYS A 143 -17.11 5.35 -9.10
N GLU A 144 -16.98 4.07 -8.79
CA GLU A 144 -17.95 3.04 -9.21
C GLU A 144 -19.30 3.12 -8.49
N LYS A 145 -19.37 3.81 -7.37
CA LYS A 145 -20.63 4.04 -6.66
C LYS A 145 -20.86 5.54 -6.42
N ARG A 146 -22.03 6.03 -6.84
CA ARG A 146 -22.56 7.30 -6.35
C ARG A 146 -22.92 7.10 -4.86
N SER A 147 -21.93 7.29 -3.98
CA SER A 147 -22.09 7.09 -2.55
C SER A 147 -22.07 8.43 -1.84
N LEU A 148 -23.03 8.65 -0.95
CA LEU A 148 -23.01 9.77 -0.01
C LEU A 148 -21.68 9.85 0.75
N VAL A 149 -21.05 8.71 1.01
CA VAL A 149 -19.72 8.61 1.65
C VAL A 149 -18.66 9.34 0.84
N ARG A 150 -18.67 9.24 -0.49
CA ARG A 150 -17.71 9.97 -1.36
C ARG A 150 -17.85 11.48 -1.22
N TYR A 151 -19.09 11.98 -1.18
CA TYR A 151 -19.35 13.42 -1.01
C TYR A 151 -18.95 13.89 0.39
N LEU A 152 -19.24 13.10 1.42
CA LEU A 152 -18.86 13.38 2.79
C LEU A 152 -17.33 13.43 2.95
N VAL A 153 -16.61 12.43 2.43
CA VAL A 153 -15.13 12.38 2.46
C VAL A 153 -14.54 13.57 1.70
N SER A 154 -15.08 13.91 0.53
CA SER A 154 -14.63 15.07 -0.25
C SER A 154 -14.85 16.39 0.52
N PHE A 155 -15.99 16.54 1.20
CA PHE A 155 -16.28 17.70 2.05
C PHE A 155 -15.33 17.80 3.24
N LEU A 156 -15.12 16.71 3.98
CA LEU A 156 -14.18 16.63 5.10
C LEU A 156 -12.73 16.91 4.67
N SER A 157 -12.36 16.47 3.48
CA SER A 157 -11.04 16.75 2.89
C SER A 157 -10.86 18.24 2.57
N LYS A 158 -11.90 18.92 2.04
CA LYS A 158 -11.87 20.37 1.81
C LYS A 158 -11.73 21.14 3.12
N LEU A 159 -12.30 20.65 4.21
CA LEU A 159 -12.14 21.21 5.54
C LEU A 159 -10.79 20.86 6.19
N GLY A 160 -9.94 20.05 5.54
CA GLY A 160 -8.65 19.62 6.09
C GLY A 160 -8.73 18.63 7.25
N ILE A 161 -9.92 18.03 7.47
CA ILE A 161 -10.15 17.05 8.55
C ILE A 161 -9.56 15.68 8.19
N VAL A 162 -9.62 15.30 6.91
CA VAL A 162 -9.02 14.09 6.35
C VAL A 162 -8.11 14.45 5.17
N PRO A 163 -7.09 13.63 4.84
CA PRO A 163 -6.26 13.86 3.67
C PRO A 163 -7.09 13.90 2.39
N LYS A 164 -6.58 14.59 1.39
CA LYS A 164 -7.15 14.55 0.05
C LYS A 164 -7.08 13.12 -0.48
N MET A 165 -8.21 12.60 -0.94
CA MET A 165 -8.32 11.28 -1.54
C MET A 165 -8.70 11.41 -3.00
N ASN A 166 -7.93 10.81 -3.87
CA ASN A 166 -8.31 10.64 -5.27
C ASN A 166 -9.33 9.51 -5.39
N SER A 167 -10.32 9.74 -6.25
CA SER A 167 -11.32 8.71 -6.55
C SER A 167 -10.99 8.11 -7.92
N TYR A 168 -10.75 6.84 -7.97
CA TYR A 168 -10.55 6.08 -9.21
C TYR A 168 -11.75 5.17 -9.47
N GLY A 169 -12.00 4.87 -10.77
CA GLY A 169 -12.72 3.68 -11.19
C GLY A 169 -11.74 2.51 -11.31
N LYS A 170 -12.23 1.27 -11.27
CA LYS A 170 -11.39 0.08 -11.42
C LYS A 170 -10.56 0.12 -12.70
N VAL A 171 -11.22 0.25 -13.85
CA VAL A 171 -10.58 0.28 -15.17
C VAL A 171 -9.60 1.45 -15.29
N GLU A 172 -9.96 2.63 -14.76
CA GLU A 172 -9.09 3.80 -14.76
C GLU A 172 -7.79 3.53 -13.98
N LEU A 173 -7.87 2.89 -12.81
CA LEU A 173 -6.70 2.56 -12.01
C LEU A 173 -5.83 1.51 -12.73
N GLU A 174 -6.42 0.47 -13.27
CA GLU A 174 -5.71 -0.56 -14.05
C GLU A 174 -4.97 0.07 -15.24
N THR A 175 -5.66 0.89 -16.03
CA THR A 175 -5.05 1.59 -17.19
C THR A 175 -3.90 2.51 -16.77
N LEU A 176 -4.06 3.27 -15.66
CA LEU A 176 -2.99 4.13 -15.14
C LEU A 176 -1.72 3.34 -14.81
N ILE A 177 -1.87 2.15 -14.23
CA ILE A 177 -0.72 1.33 -13.86
C ILE A 177 -0.16 0.61 -15.10
N GLU A 178 -1.00 0.11 -16.00
CA GLU A 178 -0.55 -0.52 -17.26
C GLU A 178 0.29 0.44 -18.13
N ASN A 179 -0.05 1.74 -18.14
CA ASN A 179 0.72 2.77 -18.83
C ASN A 179 2.15 2.93 -18.28
N GLY A 180 2.42 2.48 -17.05
CA GLY A 180 3.75 2.42 -16.45
C GLY A 180 4.51 1.13 -16.74
N ASN A 181 4.23 0.47 -17.87
CA ASN A 181 4.89 -0.76 -18.33
C ASN A 181 4.59 -1.99 -17.44
N PHE A 182 3.31 -2.13 -17.07
CA PHE A 182 2.80 -3.29 -16.34
C PHE A 182 1.76 -4.07 -17.17
N GLU A 183 1.53 -5.32 -16.77
CA GLU A 183 0.46 -6.18 -17.25
C GLU A 183 -0.38 -6.64 -16.06
N VAL A 184 -1.71 -6.50 -16.15
CA VAL A 184 -2.62 -7.00 -15.12
C VAL A 184 -2.72 -8.54 -15.22
N ILE A 185 -2.34 -9.23 -14.16
CA ILE A 185 -2.44 -10.71 -14.08
C ILE A 185 -3.59 -11.19 -13.20
N LYS A 186 -4.03 -10.36 -12.25
CA LYS A 186 -5.20 -10.64 -11.41
C LYS A 186 -5.88 -9.34 -10.99
N SER A 187 -7.20 -9.33 -10.99
CA SER A 187 -7.98 -8.21 -10.47
C SER A 187 -9.29 -8.72 -9.89
N GLU A 188 -9.47 -8.57 -8.58
CA GLU A 188 -10.64 -9.05 -7.87
C GLU A 188 -11.19 -8.03 -6.87
N LYS A 189 -12.51 -8.06 -6.66
CA LYS A 189 -13.15 -7.27 -5.62
C LYS A 189 -13.07 -7.98 -4.28
N ILE A 190 -12.51 -7.32 -3.26
CA ILE A 190 -12.20 -7.94 -1.96
C ILE A 190 -13.13 -7.53 -0.82
N SER A 191 -13.99 -6.52 -1.02
CA SER A 191 -14.89 -6.05 0.03
C SER A 191 -16.29 -5.73 -0.51
N LYS A 192 -17.25 -5.48 0.40
CA LYS A 192 -18.59 -4.98 0.02
C LYS A 192 -18.53 -3.57 -0.59
N LEU A 193 -17.54 -2.78 -0.21
CA LEU A 193 -17.20 -1.52 -0.85
C LEU A 193 -16.47 -1.81 -2.18
N PRO A 194 -16.41 -0.85 -3.11
CA PRO A 194 -15.66 -1.00 -4.35
C PRO A 194 -14.15 -0.91 -4.07
N GLU A 195 -13.61 -1.91 -3.42
CA GLU A 195 -12.18 -2.07 -3.12
C GLU A 195 -11.66 -3.26 -3.93
N TYR A 196 -10.62 -3.01 -4.72
CA TYR A 196 -10.07 -3.98 -5.66
C TYR A 196 -8.63 -4.32 -5.28
N PHE A 197 -8.37 -5.61 -5.25
CA PHE A 197 -7.05 -6.21 -5.15
C PHE A 197 -6.56 -6.47 -6.58
N ILE A 198 -5.44 -5.88 -6.94
CA ILE A 198 -4.91 -5.92 -8.30
C ILE A 198 -3.46 -6.37 -8.23
N VAL A 199 -3.12 -7.39 -9.03
CA VAL A 199 -1.76 -7.89 -9.18
C VAL A 199 -1.31 -7.62 -10.61
N MET A 200 -0.14 -7.06 -10.72
CA MET A 200 0.46 -6.64 -11.98
C MET A 200 1.90 -7.11 -12.07
N LYS A 201 2.31 -7.50 -13.26
CA LYS A 201 3.67 -7.92 -13.57
C LYS A 201 4.38 -6.83 -14.37
N LYS A 202 5.62 -6.51 -14.01
CA LYS A 202 6.50 -5.65 -14.80
C LYS A 202 6.83 -6.35 -16.12
N LYS A 203 6.62 -5.62 -17.26
CA LYS A 203 6.94 -6.07 -18.62
C LYS A 203 8.42 -5.98 -18.92
#